data_bb11f0de50e28f4eec8fb2fb88f0b46f
#
_entry.id   bb11f0de50e28f4eec8fb2fb88f0b46f
#
_cell.length_a   1.000
_cell.length_b   1.000
_cell.length_c   1.000
_cell.angle_alpha   90.00
_cell.angle_beta   90.00
_cell.angle_gamma   90.00
#
_symmetry.space_group_name_H-M   'P 1'
#
loop_
_entity.id
_entity.type
_entity.pdbx_description
1 polymer ?
#
loop_
_entity_poly.entity_id
_entity_poly.type
_entity_poly.pdbx_seq_one_letter_code
_entity_poly.pdbx_strand_id
1 'polypeptide(L)'
;MSKVAVVRGKRGVEPVYRALDLVDYGEALRGCDRVLVKVNFITTKNWETGATTDPVVVEAIIDRVRDLKAEVYVVESDATMTNADNAFIASGMKEMCDRKDVPWINLRHAGDRVKIDVPGGAALKSVEVPRIVMDSAIVSAAKLKTHAETGVTLGMKNMFGLLPDKFKGKYHLRGIDKVILDINTVLRPRLTVIDGFVAMEGMGPVGGRPVNMDLIIAGSDPVATDATAARIMGFDPHLVNHISSAHDRGLGEIDGVEVLGERLEDVTRVFERF
;
A
#
# COMPACT_ATOMS: atom_id res chain seq x y z
N MET A 1 -11.66 -16.25 8.72
CA MET A 1 -10.20 -16.24 8.95
C MET A 1 -9.56 -15.55 7.77
N SER A 2 -8.86 -14.46 8.01
CA SER A 2 -8.18 -13.68 6.98
C SER A 2 -6.99 -14.45 6.42
N LYS A 3 -6.81 -14.41 5.09
CA LYS A 3 -5.72 -15.07 4.38
C LYS A 3 -4.69 -14.05 3.92
N VAL A 4 -3.42 -14.36 4.13
CA VAL A 4 -2.30 -13.55 3.65
C VAL A 4 -1.28 -14.44 2.95
N ALA A 5 -0.99 -14.14 1.69
CA ALA A 5 0.06 -14.81 0.95
C ALA A 5 1.42 -14.17 1.25
N VAL A 6 2.42 -15.01 1.47
CA VAL A 6 3.83 -14.62 1.58
C VAL A 6 4.60 -15.46 0.56
N VAL A 7 5.15 -14.82 -0.46
CA VAL A 7 5.80 -15.51 -1.58
C VAL A 7 7.22 -15.00 -1.75
N ARG A 8 8.19 -15.90 -1.63
CA ARG A 8 9.58 -15.62 -1.96
C ARG A 8 9.84 -15.90 -3.44
N GLY A 9 10.57 -15.01 -4.09
CA GLY A 9 10.99 -15.17 -5.47
C GLY A 9 11.83 -13.99 -5.96
N LYS A 10 12.65 -14.24 -6.97
CA LYS A 10 13.43 -13.18 -7.62
C LYS A 10 12.50 -12.13 -8.22
N ARG A 11 12.97 -10.89 -8.27
CA ARG A 11 12.26 -9.77 -8.88
C ARG A 11 11.71 -10.14 -10.27
N GLY A 12 10.40 -10.05 -10.43
CA GLY A 12 9.66 -10.41 -11.65
C GLY A 12 8.16 -10.46 -11.37
N VAL A 13 7.35 -10.70 -12.38
CA VAL A 13 5.88 -10.76 -12.26
C VAL A 13 5.38 -12.04 -11.59
N GLU A 14 6.10 -13.15 -11.74
CA GLU A 14 5.67 -14.48 -11.27
C GLU A 14 5.43 -14.57 -9.75
N PRO A 15 6.30 -14.05 -8.86
CA PRO A 15 6.01 -14.08 -7.43
C PRO A 15 4.76 -13.26 -7.07
N VAL A 16 4.49 -12.18 -7.80
CA VAL A 16 3.30 -11.34 -7.61
C VAL A 16 2.05 -12.08 -8.06
N TYR A 17 2.08 -12.71 -9.23
CA TYR A 17 0.96 -13.54 -9.71
C TYR A 17 0.63 -14.64 -8.70
N ARG A 18 1.64 -15.38 -8.24
CA ARG A 18 1.45 -16.44 -7.24
C ARG A 18 0.84 -15.90 -5.94
N ALA A 19 1.29 -14.75 -5.44
CA ALA A 19 0.75 -14.15 -4.23
C ALA A 19 -0.72 -13.74 -4.41
N LEU A 20 -1.07 -13.15 -5.56
CA LEU A 20 -2.44 -12.75 -5.90
C LEU A 20 -3.37 -13.96 -6.04
N ASP A 21 -2.90 -15.02 -6.72
CA ASP A 21 -3.67 -16.25 -6.91
C ASP A 21 -3.95 -16.95 -5.56
N LEU A 22 -2.97 -16.98 -4.64
CA LEU A 22 -3.12 -17.59 -3.31
C LEU A 22 -4.20 -16.92 -2.46
N VAL A 23 -4.42 -15.61 -2.61
CA VAL A 23 -5.44 -14.86 -1.85
C VAL A 23 -6.74 -14.66 -2.60
N ASP A 24 -6.91 -15.32 -3.75
CA ASP A 24 -8.09 -15.21 -4.61
C ASP A 24 -8.43 -13.74 -4.94
N TYR A 25 -7.50 -13.09 -5.66
CA TYR A 25 -7.68 -11.71 -6.09
C TYR A 25 -8.98 -11.50 -6.87
N GLY A 26 -9.45 -12.51 -7.59
CA GLY A 26 -10.69 -12.48 -8.34
C GLY A 26 -11.91 -12.32 -7.45
N GLU A 27 -11.95 -12.99 -6.30
CA GLU A 27 -12.99 -12.79 -5.29
C GLU A 27 -12.90 -11.40 -4.67
N ALA A 28 -11.69 -10.96 -4.29
CA ALA A 28 -11.48 -9.65 -3.66
C ALA A 28 -11.93 -8.49 -4.56
N LEU A 29 -11.78 -8.62 -5.88
CA LEU A 29 -12.12 -7.61 -6.88
C LEU A 29 -13.41 -7.95 -7.67
N ARG A 30 -14.20 -8.92 -7.22
CA ARG A 30 -15.42 -9.34 -7.90
C ARG A 30 -16.41 -8.18 -8.07
N GLY A 31 -16.90 -8.00 -9.29
CA GLY A 31 -17.90 -6.96 -9.63
C GLY A 31 -17.35 -5.54 -9.62
N CYS A 32 -16.04 -5.37 -9.62
CA CYS A 32 -15.42 -4.05 -9.74
C CYS A 32 -15.22 -3.72 -11.21
N ASP A 33 -15.89 -2.69 -11.71
CA ASP A 33 -15.73 -2.22 -13.08
C ASP A 33 -14.44 -1.43 -13.27
N ARG A 34 -13.95 -0.79 -12.19
CA ARG A 34 -12.74 0.05 -12.18
C ARG A 34 -11.90 -0.20 -10.95
N VAL A 35 -10.57 -0.28 -11.16
CA VAL A 35 -9.57 -0.50 -10.11
C VAL A 35 -8.50 0.59 -10.16
N LEU A 36 -8.22 1.20 -9.02
CA LEU A 36 -7.10 2.10 -8.82
C LEU A 36 -5.96 1.35 -8.14
N VAL A 37 -4.83 1.23 -8.79
CA VAL A 37 -3.59 0.71 -8.19
C VAL A 37 -2.86 1.88 -7.55
N LYS A 38 -2.96 1.99 -6.23
CA LYS A 38 -2.32 3.05 -5.43
C LYS A 38 -0.88 2.65 -5.11
N VAL A 39 0.07 3.26 -5.81
CA VAL A 39 1.51 3.04 -5.59
C VAL A 39 2.04 3.80 -4.36
N ASN A 40 3.28 3.59 -3.98
CA ASN A 40 3.93 4.29 -2.87
C ASN A 40 5.08 5.16 -3.38
N PHE A 41 4.84 6.48 -3.52
CA PHE A 41 5.82 7.47 -3.91
C PHE A 41 5.94 8.58 -2.87
N ILE A 42 7.03 8.58 -2.11
CA ILE A 42 7.37 9.65 -1.17
C ILE A 42 8.57 10.47 -1.66
N THR A 43 9.23 10.03 -2.72
CA THR A 43 10.45 10.58 -3.29
C THR A 43 10.52 10.25 -4.78
N THR A 44 11.44 10.90 -5.50
CA THR A 44 11.80 10.59 -6.89
C THR A 44 12.87 9.51 -7.01
N LYS A 45 13.28 8.86 -5.91
CA LYS A 45 14.19 7.72 -5.94
C LYS A 45 13.50 6.51 -6.57
N ASN A 46 14.28 5.66 -7.24
CA ASN A 46 13.76 4.43 -7.83
C ASN A 46 13.52 3.32 -6.78
N TRP A 47 12.95 2.20 -7.22
CA TRP A 47 12.62 1.04 -6.39
C TRP A 47 13.83 0.38 -5.73
N GLU A 48 15.03 0.45 -6.33
CA GLU A 48 16.28 -0.14 -5.80
C GLU A 48 16.67 0.42 -4.44
N THR A 49 16.20 1.61 -4.11
CA THR A 49 16.43 2.24 -2.80
C THR A 49 15.51 1.70 -1.69
N GLY A 50 14.52 0.87 -2.03
CA GLY A 50 13.48 0.43 -1.09
C GLY A 50 12.47 1.53 -0.71
N ALA A 51 12.52 2.71 -1.32
CA ALA A 51 11.66 3.84 -0.97
C ALA A 51 10.33 3.85 -1.73
N THR A 52 10.31 3.37 -2.97
CA THR A 52 9.16 3.43 -3.88
C THR A 52 8.75 2.05 -4.37
N THR A 53 7.47 1.90 -4.73
CA THR A 53 6.95 0.65 -5.31
C THR A 53 7.64 0.36 -6.65
N ASP A 54 8.04 -0.90 -6.83
CA ASP A 54 8.65 -1.39 -8.07
C ASP A 54 7.61 -1.46 -9.20
N PRO A 55 7.91 -0.90 -10.39
CA PRO A 55 7.02 -1.01 -11.54
C PRO A 55 6.64 -2.45 -11.92
N VAL A 56 7.51 -3.44 -11.70
CA VAL A 56 7.22 -4.84 -12.01
C VAL A 56 6.08 -5.41 -11.15
N VAL A 57 5.95 -4.96 -9.91
CA VAL A 57 4.85 -5.35 -9.02
C VAL A 57 3.54 -4.79 -9.53
N VAL A 58 3.55 -3.53 -9.95
CA VAL A 58 2.37 -2.85 -10.49
C VAL A 58 1.96 -3.44 -11.84
N GLU A 59 2.93 -3.78 -12.69
CA GLU A 59 2.70 -4.49 -13.95
C GLU A 59 1.91 -5.78 -13.73
N ALA A 60 2.34 -6.61 -12.78
CA ALA A 60 1.66 -7.85 -12.45
C ALA A 60 0.23 -7.63 -11.90
N ILE A 61 0.03 -6.60 -11.08
CA ILE A 61 -1.31 -6.24 -10.59
C ILE A 61 -2.22 -5.83 -11.75
N ILE A 62 -1.71 -5.01 -12.68
CA ILE A 62 -2.44 -4.58 -13.89
C ILE A 62 -2.90 -5.79 -14.70
N ASP A 63 -2.02 -6.76 -14.92
CA ASP A 63 -2.36 -7.95 -15.70
C ASP A 63 -3.50 -8.73 -15.05
N ARG A 64 -3.43 -8.97 -13.74
CA ARG A 64 -4.50 -9.67 -13.01
C ARG A 64 -5.82 -8.90 -12.96
N VAL A 65 -5.77 -7.57 -12.88
CA VAL A 65 -6.99 -6.73 -12.96
C VAL A 65 -7.63 -6.82 -14.35
N ARG A 66 -6.81 -6.82 -15.40
CA ARG A 66 -7.28 -6.96 -16.79
C ARG A 66 -7.90 -8.33 -17.08
N ASP A 67 -7.41 -9.40 -16.44
CA ASP A 67 -8.03 -10.72 -16.51
C ASP A 67 -9.52 -10.69 -16.07
N LEU A 68 -9.86 -9.78 -15.15
CA LEU A 68 -11.23 -9.56 -14.68
C LEU A 68 -12.05 -8.61 -15.57
N LYS A 69 -11.46 -8.08 -16.65
CA LYS A 69 -12.07 -7.10 -17.57
C LYS A 69 -12.43 -5.76 -16.91
N ALA A 70 -11.80 -5.41 -15.80
CA ALA A 70 -11.94 -4.12 -15.14
C ALA A 70 -11.02 -3.07 -15.78
N GLU A 71 -11.47 -1.82 -15.80
CA GLU A 71 -10.60 -0.68 -16.09
C GLU A 71 -9.56 -0.54 -14.99
N VAL A 72 -8.31 -0.24 -15.35
CA VAL A 72 -7.23 -0.06 -14.38
C VAL A 72 -6.52 1.27 -14.57
N TYR A 73 -6.24 1.95 -13.47
CA TYR A 73 -5.49 3.20 -13.39
C TYR A 73 -4.43 3.09 -12.32
N VAL A 74 -3.24 3.66 -12.56
CA VAL A 74 -2.19 3.77 -11.54
C VAL A 74 -2.26 5.16 -10.93
N VAL A 75 -2.33 5.26 -9.61
CA VAL A 75 -2.58 6.55 -8.94
C VAL A 75 -1.63 6.82 -7.79
N GLU A 76 -1.32 8.09 -7.61
CA GLU A 76 -0.66 8.65 -6.43
C GLU A 76 -1.05 10.13 -6.28
N SER A 77 -0.78 10.75 -5.16
CA SER A 77 -0.88 12.20 -4.98
C SER A 77 0.47 12.79 -4.57
N ASP A 78 0.61 14.12 -4.71
CA ASP A 78 1.79 14.82 -4.23
C ASP A 78 2.04 14.56 -2.73
N ALA A 79 3.29 14.35 -2.37
CA ALA A 79 3.74 14.48 -0.99
C ALA A 79 4.26 15.92 -0.75
N THR A 80 4.48 16.30 0.51
CA THR A 80 4.91 17.67 0.86
C THR A 80 6.12 18.12 0.07
N MET A 81 7.13 17.26 -0.09
CA MET A 81 8.39 17.56 -0.76
C MET A 81 8.51 16.91 -2.15
N THR A 82 7.52 16.14 -2.59
CA THR A 82 7.59 15.38 -3.84
C THR A 82 6.36 15.65 -4.69
N ASN A 83 6.60 15.99 -5.95
CA ASN A 83 5.57 16.03 -6.98
C ASN A 83 5.39 14.61 -7.54
N ALA A 84 4.15 14.11 -7.57
CA ALA A 84 3.85 12.75 -8.00
C ALA A 84 4.17 12.53 -9.49
N ASP A 85 3.95 13.52 -10.36
CA ASP A 85 4.26 13.40 -11.79
C ASP A 85 5.77 13.15 -12.01
N ASN A 86 6.62 13.88 -11.28
CA ASN A 86 8.06 13.67 -11.31
C ASN A 86 8.46 12.30 -10.76
N ALA A 87 7.75 11.82 -9.72
CA ALA A 87 8.01 10.50 -9.15
C ALA A 87 7.59 9.37 -10.12
N PHE A 88 6.48 9.50 -10.84
CA PHE A 88 6.06 8.57 -11.89
C PHE A 88 7.14 8.43 -12.98
N ILE A 89 7.74 9.55 -13.40
CA ILE A 89 8.81 9.54 -14.42
C ILE A 89 10.08 8.90 -13.84
N ALA A 90 10.55 9.39 -12.71
CA ALA A 90 11.84 9.00 -12.14
C ALA A 90 11.90 7.54 -11.66
N SER A 91 10.76 6.97 -11.24
CA SER A 91 10.66 5.58 -10.81
C SER A 91 10.60 4.56 -11.95
N GLY A 92 10.43 5.01 -13.21
CA GLY A 92 10.14 4.14 -14.36
C GLY A 92 8.66 3.70 -14.43
N MET A 93 7.82 4.17 -13.51
CA MET A 93 6.41 3.79 -13.48
C MET A 93 5.65 4.32 -14.70
N LYS A 94 5.95 5.56 -15.11
CA LYS A 94 5.36 6.14 -16.32
C LYS A 94 5.68 5.31 -17.56
N GLU A 95 6.94 4.91 -17.75
CA GLU A 95 7.36 4.07 -18.88
C GLU A 95 6.62 2.72 -18.89
N MET A 96 6.46 2.10 -17.74
CA MET A 96 5.69 0.86 -17.59
C MET A 96 4.21 1.08 -17.94
N CYS A 97 3.58 2.15 -17.44
CA CYS A 97 2.20 2.50 -17.75
C CYS A 97 1.99 2.74 -19.25
N ASP A 98 2.89 3.50 -19.90
CA ASP A 98 2.83 3.78 -21.34
C ASP A 98 2.97 2.47 -22.16
N ARG A 99 3.90 1.58 -21.78
CA ARG A 99 4.09 0.27 -22.45
C ARG A 99 2.86 -0.64 -22.31
N LYS A 100 2.17 -0.56 -21.16
CA LYS A 100 0.95 -1.36 -20.88
C LYS A 100 -0.32 -0.69 -21.36
N ASP A 101 -0.26 0.52 -21.91
CA ASP A 101 -1.44 1.34 -22.26
C ASP A 101 -2.40 1.46 -21.06
N VAL A 102 -1.87 1.92 -19.93
CA VAL A 102 -2.61 2.15 -18.67
C VAL A 102 -2.48 3.61 -18.27
N PRO A 103 -3.60 4.31 -18.07
CA PRO A 103 -3.56 5.68 -17.56
C PRO A 103 -2.97 5.74 -16.15
N TRP A 104 -2.18 6.79 -15.89
CA TRP A 104 -1.73 7.13 -14.55
C TRP A 104 -2.22 8.53 -14.16
N ILE A 105 -2.53 8.73 -12.88
CA ILE A 105 -3.19 9.95 -12.41
C ILE A 105 -2.50 10.46 -11.15
N ASN A 106 -2.08 11.74 -11.19
CA ASN A 106 -1.79 12.50 -9.99
C ASN A 106 -3.11 12.96 -9.37
N LEU A 107 -3.53 12.35 -8.28
CA LEU A 107 -4.81 12.62 -7.61
C LEU A 107 -4.95 14.08 -7.13
N ARG A 108 -3.85 14.80 -6.99
CA ARG A 108 -3.90 16.23 -6.67
C ARG A 108 -4.68 17.03 -7.72
N HIS A 109 -4.58 16.61 -8.98
CA HIS A 109 -5.15 17.29 -10.14
C HIS A 109 -6.37 16.58 -10.73
N ALA A 110 -6.85 15.51 -10.08
CA ALA A 110 -7.91 14.64 -10.59
C ALA A 110 -9.31 15.19 -10.31
N GLY A 111 -9.76 16.13 -11.11
CA GLY A 111 -11.16 16.54 -11.25
C GLY A 111 -11.93 16.86 -9.97
N ASP A 112 -13.24 16.56 -9.98
CA ASP A 112 -14.17 16.82 -8.88
C ASP A 112 -13.82 16.06 -7.61
N ARG A 113 -14.01 16.71 -6.46
CA ARG A 113 -13.75 16.14 -5.14
C ARG A 113 -15.05 15.82 -4.41
N VAL A 114 -14.99 14.75 -3.64
CA VAL A 114 -16.08 14.30 -2.79
C VAL A 114 -15.62 14.32 -1.34
N LYS A 115 -16.46 14.86 -0.48
CA LYS A 115 -16.28 14.84 0.96
C LYS A 115 -17.00 13.62 1.53
N ILE A 116 -16.30 12.84 2.36
CA ILE A 116 -16.78 11.63 3.00
C ILE A 116 -16.68 11.83 4.50
N ASP A 117 -17.77 11.67 5.21
CA ASP A 117 -17.77 11.70 6.67
C ASP A 117 -17.08 10.44 7.22
N VAL A 118 -16.30 10.61 8.29
CA VAL A 118 -15.61 9.52 8.98
C VAL A 118 -16.37 9.19 10.28
N PRO A 119 -17.17 8.12 10.29
CA PRO A 119 -17.91 7.71 11.49
C PRO A 119 -16.95 7.39 12.65
N GLY A 120 -17.13 8.04 13.79
CA GLY A 120 -16.26 7.85 14.94
C GLY A 120 -14.80 8.23 14.72
N GLY A 121 -14.52 9.16 13.82
CA GLY A 121 -13.16 9.56 13.45
C GLY A 121 -12.34 10.01 14.65
N ALA A 122 -11.12 9.46 14.79
CA ALA A 122 -10.20 9.73 15.89
C ALA A 122 -9.43 11.05 15.72
N ALA A 123 -9.20 11.47 14.46
CA ALA A 123 -8.51 12.71 14.10
C ALA A 123 -9.26 13.54 13.04
N LEU A 124 -10.03 12.86 12.17
CA LEU A 124 -10.72 13.47 11.04
C LEU A 124 -12.23 13.25 11.16
N LYS A 125 -13.01 14.35 11.04
CA LYS A 125 -14.49 14.24 10.92
C LYS A 125 -14.91 13.83 9.50
N SER A 126 -14.09 14.19 8.52
CA SER A 126 -14.31 13.86 7.11
C SER A 126 -13.00 13.87 6.36
N VAL A 127 -12.95 13.16 5.23
CA VAL A 127 -11.87 13.19 4.23
C VAL A 127 -12.41 13.72 2.92
N GLU A 128 -11.55 14.35 2.13
CA GLU A 128 -11.90 14.83 0.79
C GLU A 128 -10.97 14.15 -0.21
N VAL A 129 -11.56 13.52 -1.22
CA VAL A 129 -10.82 12.78 -2.26
C VAL A 129 -11.41 13.08 -3.64
N PRO A 130 -10.64 12.90 -4.73
CA PRO A 130 -11.20 12.91 -6.08
C PRO A 130 -12.32 11.88 -6.23
N ARG A 131 -13.38 12.22 -6.98
CA ARG A 131 -14.52 11.33 -7.20
C ARG A 131 -14.13 9.96 -7.71
N ILE A 132 -13.13 9.87 -8.59
CA ILE A 132 -12.63 8.59 -9.11
C ILE A 132 -12.19 7.61 -7.99
N VAL A 133 -11.73 8.11 -6.85
CA VAL A 133 -11.36 7.27 -5.70
C VAL A 133 -12.59 6.60 -5.08
N MET A 134 -13.72 7.32 -5.06
CA MET A 134 -14.98 6.79 -4.54
C MET A 134 -15.66 5.80 -5.48
N ASP A 135 -15.51 6.04 -6.78
CA ASP A 135 -16.19 5.28 -7.84
C ASP A 135 -15.36 4.06 -8.29
N SER A 136 -14.32 3.68 -7.52
CA SER A 136 -13.39 2.61 -7.90
C SER A 136 -13.04 1.70 -6.72
N ALA A 137 -12.70 0.46 -7.01
CA ALA A 137 -12.01 -0.40 -6.05
C ALA A 137 -10.54 0.01 -5.95
N ILE A 138 -9.93 -0.16 -4.78
CA ILE A 138 -8.54 0.24 -4.54
C ILE A 138 -7.70 -0.99 -4.26
N VAL A 139 -6.59 -1.10 -4.99
CA VAL A 139 -5.48 -2.01 -4.69
C VAL A 139 -4.33 -1.19 -4.14
N SER A 140 -3.94 -1.44 -2.89
CA SER A 140 -2.79 -0.79 -2.27
C SER A 140 -1.50 -1.51 -2.68
N ALA A 141 -0.73 -0.95 -3.62
CA ALA A 141 0.59 -1.42 -4.02
C ALA A 141 1.65 -0.72 -3.15
N ALA A 142 1.84 -1.23 -1.93
CA ALA A 142 2.65 -0.63 -0.88
C ALA A 142 4.12 -1.08 -0.96
N LYS A 143 4.95 -0.55 -0.06
CA LYS A 143 6.37 -0.89 0.08
C LYS A 143 6.68 -1.42 1.47
N LEU A 144 7.45 -2.48 1.57
CA LEU A 144 7.93 -3.06 2.82
C LEU A 144 9.05 -2.17 3.38
N LYS A 145 8.72 -1.23 4.27
CA LYS A 145 9.72 -0.30 4.81
C LYS A 145 9.38 0.23 6.19
N THR A 146 10.44 0.57 6.94
CA THR A 146 10.34 1.30 8.21
C THR A 146 9.85 2.73 8.01
N HIS A 147 9.44 3.34 9.09
CA HIS A 147 9.04 4.74 9.15
C HIS A 147 9.32 5.32 10.53
N ALA A 148 10.01 6.46 10.58
CA ALA A 148 10.45 7.07 11.84
C ALA A 148 9.30 7.38 12.81
N GLU A 149 8.12 7.76 12.32
CA GLU A 149 6.99 8.18 13.18
C GLU A 149 6.01 7.03 13.47
N THR A 150 5.73 6.16 12.49
CA THR A 150 4.70 5.10 12.61
C THR A 150 5.29 3.69 12.74
N GLY A 151 6.60 3.56 12.88
CA GLY A 151 7.33 2.29 12.88
C GLY A 151 7.43 1.66 11.50
N VAL A 152 6.31 1.48 10.81
CA VAL A 152 6.23 0.86 9.47
C VAL A 152 5.40 1.70 8.51
N THR A 153 5.63 1.52 7.20
CA THR A 153 4.82 2.17 6.14
C THR A 153 3.72 1.25 5.65
N LEU A 154 3.91 0.16 5.07
CA LEU A 154 2.99 -0.89 4.64
C LEU A 154 1.69 -0.40 3.94
N GLY A 155 0.68 -1.29 3.85
CA GLY A 155 -0.53 -1.10 3.06
C GLY A 155 -1.50 -0.04 3.56
N MET A 156 -1.80 -0.06 4.86
CA MET A 156 -2.74 0.90 5.45
C MET A 156 -2.23 2.33 5.39
N LYS A 157 -0.94 2.54 5.70
CA LYS A 157 -0.34 3.87 5.61
C LYS A 157 -0.23 4.35 4.16
N ASN A 158 -0.10 3.45 3.18
CA ASN A 158 -0.10 3.79 1.76
C ASN A 158 -1.39 4.50 1.33
N MET A 159 -2.53 4.19 1.96
CA MET A 159 -3.83 4.82 1.68
C MET A 159 -3.83 6.34 1.98
N PHE A 160 -2.92 6.82 2.82
CA PHE A 160 -2.74 8.25 3.08
C PHE A 160 -2.44 9.06 1.80
N GLY A 161 -1.83 8.43 0.79
CA GLY A 161 -1.58 9.01 -0.52
C GLY A 161 -2.85 9.23 -1.39
N LEU A 162 -4.02 8.74 -0.99
CA LEU A 162 -5.28 9.05 -1.67
C LEU A 162 -5.77 10.48 -1.40
N LEU A 163 -5.30 11.10 -0.33
CA LEU A 163 -5.63 12.49 -0.02
C LEU A 163 -4.91 13.42 -1.01
N PRO A 164 -5.65 14.30 -1.73
CA PRO A 164 -5.07 15.13 -2.79
C PRO A 164 -4.26 16.33 -2.28
N ASP A 165 -4.25 16.57 -0.97
CA ASP A 165 -3.52 17.68 -0.38
C ASP A 165 -2.01 17.57 -0.58
N LYS A 166 -1.37 18.67 -1.00
CA LYS A 166 0.10 18.73 -1.08
C LYS A 166 0.74 18.84 0.30
N PHE A 167 0.22 19.74 1.15
CA PHE A 167 0.77 20.02 2.48
C PHE A 167 0.20 19.02 3.50
N LYS A 168 0.80 17.84 3.54
CA LYS A 168 0.34 16.74 4.42
C LYS A 168 0.78 16.90 5.88
N GLY A 169 1.63 17.86 6.21
CA GLY A 169 2.07 18.14 7.58
C GLY A 169 0.93 18.43 8.55
N LYS A 170 -0.18 19.03 8.09
CA LYS A 170 -1.39 19.26 8.91
C LYS A 170 -1.97 17.97 9.51
N TYR A 171 -1.77 16.82 8.85
CA TYR A 171 -2.24 15.53 9.31
C TYR A 171 -1.30 14.92 10.36
N HIS A 172 0.01 15.13 10.22
CA HIS A 172 0.99 14.72 11.23
C HIS A 172 0.72 15.40 12.58
N LEU A 173 0.37 16.68 12.57
CA LEU A 173 0.00 17.44 13.80
C LEU A 173 -1.26 16.90 14.49
N ARG A 174 -2.10 16.13 13.80
CA ARG A 174 -3.30 15.48 14.36
C ARG A 174 -3.06 14.07 14.88
N GLY A 175 -1.82 13.58 14.81
CA GLY A 175 -1.45 12.20 15.10
C GLY A 175 -1.66 11.29 13.89
N ILE A 176 -0.58 11.01 13.20
CA ILE A 176 -0.62 10.32 11.90
C ILE A 176 -1.26 8.92 11.98
N ASP A 177 -1.06 8.16 13.07
CA ASP A 177 -1.69 6.85 13.24
C ASP A 177 -3.22 6.95 13.29
N LYS A 178 -3.76 7.96 13.98
CA LYS A 178 -5.20 8.24 14.03
C LYS A 178 -5.75 8.63 12.65
N VAL A 179 -4.97 9.39 11.88
CA VAL A 179 -5.34 9.78 10.51
C VAL A 179 -5.34 8.56 9.58
N ILE A 180 -4.34 7.66 9.68
CA ILE A 180 -4.29 6.41 8.92
C ILE A 180 -5.51 5.55 9.23
N LEU A 181 -5.86 5.39 10.51
CA LEU A 181 -7.03 4.67 10.97
C LEU A 181 -8.31 5.24 10.33
N ASP A 182 -8.51 6.56 10.41
CA ASP A 182 -9.69 7.24 9.89
C ASP A 182 -9.83 7.10 8.37
N ILE A 183 -8.72 7.20 7.64
CA ILE A 183 -8.71 6.98 6.17
C ILE A 183 -9.12 5.54 5.85
N ASN A 184 -8.54 4.54 6.52
CA ASN A 184 -8.86 3.14 6.28
C ASN A 184 -10.27 2.74 6.74
N THR A 185 -10.91 3.54 7.60
CA THR A 185 -12.32 3.35 7.96
C THR A 185 -13.25 3.60 6.76
N VAL A 186 -12.92 4.56 5.89
CA VAL A 186 -13.80 4.98 4.77
C VAL A 186 -13.23 4.71 3.39
N LEU A 187 -11.91 4.50 3.27
CA LEU A 187 -11.21 4.21 2.00
C LEU A 187 -10.42 2.90 2.11
N ARG A 188 -11.07 1.85 2.56
CA ARG A 188 -10.44 0.54 2.74
C ARG A 188 -10.03 -0.06 1.40
N PRO A 189 -8.78 -0.50 1.20
CA PRO A 189 -8.39 -1.22 -0.01
C PRO A 189 -9.09 -2.59 -0.06
N ARG A 190 -9.48 -3.01 -1.26
CA ARG A 190 -10.02 -4.36 -1.52
C ARG A 190 -8.92 -5.41 -1.51
N LEU A 191 -7.71 -4.98 -1.87
CA LEU A 191 -6.53 -5.84 -1.94
C LEU A 191 -5.30 -5.01 -1.56
N THR A 192 -4.41 -5.59 -0.79
CA THR A 192 -3.10 -5.02 -0.46
C THR A 192 -2.01 -5.92 -1.00
N VAL A 193 -1.06 -5.34 -1.72
CA VAL A 193 0.14 -5.99 -2.20
C VAL A 193 1.34 -5.20 -1.69
N ILE A 194 2.18 -5.83 -0.89
CA ILE A 194 3.37 -5.19 -0.32
C ILE A 194 4.59 -5.70 -1.06
N ASP A 195 5.24 -4.78 -1.75
CA ASP A 195 6.50 -4.99 -2.45
C ASP A 195 7.64 -5.07 -1.45
N GLY A 196 8.18 -6.23 -1.30
CA GLY A 196 9.37 -6.55 -0.51
C GLY A 196 10.53 -7.10 -1.36
N PHE A 197 10.54 -6.92 -2.67
CA PHE A 197 11.72 -7.30 -3.48
C PHE A 197 12.96 -6.59 -2.93
N VAL A 198 12.91 -5.26 -2.88
CA VAL A 198 13.89 -4.45 -2.16
C VAL A 198 13.15 -3.63 -1.10
N ALA A 199 13.22 -4.05 0.13
CA ALA A 199 12.67 -3.38 1.30
C ALA A 199 13.57 -2.23 1.79
N MET A 200 13.15 -1.50 2.85
CA MET A 200 13.98 -0.48 3.49
C MET A 200 13.94 -0.60 5.00
N GLU A 201 15.09 -0.55 5.64
CA GLU A 201 15.24 -0.50 7.10
C GLU A 201 15.91 0.79 7.60
N GLY A 202 15.85 1.09 8.90
CA GLY A 202 16.46 2.27 9.52
C GLY A 202 15.64 3.54 9.31
N MET A 203 16.27 4.60 8.83
CA MET A 203 15.74 5.98 8.68
C MET A 203 14.66 6.12 7.59
N GLY A 204 13.69 5.18 7.56
CA GLY A 204 12.54 5.30 6.64
C GLY A 204 11.68 6.55 6.94
N PRO A 205 10.93 7.04 5.95
CA PRO A 205 10.52 6.37 4.71
C PRO A 205 11.41 6.62 3.49
N VAL A 206 12.50 7.40 3.59
CA VAL A 206 13.32 7.87 2.45
C VAL A 206 14.83 7.68 2.66
N GLY A 207 15.29 7.87 3.90
CA GLY A 207 16.71 7.89 4.28
C GLY A 207 17.26 6.57 4.80
N GLY A 208 16.48 5.49 4.77
CA GLY A 208 16.89 4.17 5.22
C GLY A 208 17.82 3.46 4.24
N ARG A 209 18.20 2.24 4.60
CA ARG A 209 19.05 1.35 3.78
C ARG A 209 18.19 0.34 3.04
N PRO A 210 18.49 0.05 1.75
CA PRO A 210 17.81 -1.02 1.03
C PRO A 210 18.16 -2.40 1.59
N VAL A 211 17.18 -3.29 1.62
CA VAL A 211 17.30 -4.68 2.05
C VAL A 211 16.65 -5.59 1.03
N ASN A 212 17.42 -6.49 0.40
CA ASN A 212 16.86 -7.49 -0.49
C ASN A 212 16.14 -8.55 0.35
N MET A 213 14.82 -8.57 0.26
CA MET A 213 13.99 -9.58 0.93
C MET A 213 13.46 -10.61 -0.07
N ASP A 214 13.39 -10.25 -1.36
CA ASP A 214 12.85 -11.08 -2.43
C ASP A 214 11.44 -11.62 -2.09
N LEU A 215 10.60 -10.78 -1.48
CA LEU A 215 9.27 -11.14 -0.97
C LEU A 215 8.16 -10.31 -1.60
N ILE A 216 7.02 -10.95 -1.79
CA ILE A 216 5.73 -10.31 -2.02
C ILE A 216 4.76 -10.78 -0.94
N ILE A 217 4.03 -9.84 -0.36
CA ILE A 217 3.00 -10.12 0.65
C ILE A 217 1.68 -9.58 0.11
N ALA A 218 0.62 -10.40 0.08
CA ALA A 218 -0.68 -9.98 -0.43
C ALA A 218 -1.82 -10.46 0.46
N GLY A 219 -2.92 -9.68 0.53
CA GLY A 219 -4.14 -10.04 1.26
C GLY A 219 -5.29 -9.08 1.02
N SER A 220 -6.51 -9.55 1.21
CA SER A 220 -7.75 -8.75 1.10
C SER A 220 -8.13 -8.06 2.42
N ASP A 221 -7.57 -8.50 3.54
CA ASP A 221 -7.66 -7.83 4.83
C ASP A 221 -6.41 -6.96 5.04
N PRO A 222 -6.52 -5.61 4.98
CA PRO A 222 -5.36 -4.73 5.10
C PRO A 222 -4.68 -4.80 6.47
N VAL A 223 -5.44 -5.06 7.55
CA VAL A 223 -4.88 -5.20 8.90
C VAL A 223 -4.07 -6.48 9.00
N ALA A 224 -4.63 -7.62 8.55
CA ALA A 224 -3.94 -8.91 8.55
C ALA A 224 -2.68 -8.88 7.67
N THR A 225 -2.75 -8.23 6.52
CA THR A 225 -1.63 -8.09 5.59
C THR A 225 -0.50 -7.27 6.21
N ASP A 226 -0.84 -6.11 6.81
CA ASP A 226 0.14 -5.24 7.48
C ASP A 226 0.70 -5.89 8.75
N ALA A 227 -0.13 -6.60 9.53
CA ALA A 227 0.31 -7.34 10.72
C ALA A 227 1.31 -8.45 10.35
N THR A 228 1.03 -9.20 9.28
CA THR A 228 1.94 -10.22 8.74
C THR A 228 3.26 -9.62 8.29
N ALA A 229 3.20 -8.51 7.54
CA ALA A 229 4.39 -7.80 7.07
C ALA A 229 5.21 -7.22 8.25
N ALA A 230 4.55 -6.66 9.28
CA ALA A 230 5.21 -6.18 10.48
C ALA A 230 5.97 -7.30 11.21
N ARG A 231 5.36 -8.49 11.36
CA ARG A 231 6.05 -9.66 11.93
C ARG A 231 7.28 -10.07 11.11
N ILE A 232 7.17 -10.09 9.79
CA ILE A 232 8.31 -10.38 8.89
C ILE A 232 9.45 -9.39 9.11
N MET A 233 9.16 -8.12 9.39
CA MET A 233 10.13 -7.08 9.71
C MET A 233 10.63 -7.13 11.18
N GLY A 234 10.15 -8.06 12.00
CA GLY A 234 10.49 -8.17 13.42
C GLY A 234 9.80 -7.16 14.33
N PHE A 235 8.67 -6.59 13.89
CA PHE A 235 7.80 -5.74 14.72
C PHE A 235 6.65 -6.56 15.30
N ASP A 236 6.27 -6.25 16.53
CA ASP A 236 5.01 -6.70 17.09
C ASP A 236 3.87 -5.81 16.54
N PRO A 237 2.92 -6.35 15.76
CA PRO A 237 1.85 -5.56 15.18
C PRO A 237 0.90 -4.95 16.21
N HIS A 238 0.81 -5.53 17.42
CA HIS A 238 0.04 -4.96 18.53
C HIS A 238 0.66 -3.66 19.07
N LEU A 239 1.96 -3.43 18.84
CA LEU A 239 2.67 -2.22 19.23
C LEU A 239 2.78 -1.20 18.08
N VAL A 240 2.26 -1.52 16.89
CA VAL A 240 2.14 -0.57 15.78
C VAL A 240 0.77 0.10 15.85
N ASN A 241 0.73 1.34 16.31
CA ASN A 241 -0.50 2.03 16.74
C ASN A 241 -1.64 2.00 15.72
N HIS A 242 -1.38 2.26 14.43
CA HIS A 242 -2.45 2.28 13.42
C HIS A 242 -2.95 0.87 13.09
N ILE A 243 -2.12 -0.18 13.21
CA ILE A 243 -2.52 -1.57 13.00
C ILE A 243 -3.38 -2.05 14.19
N SER A 244 -2.89 -1.87 15.43
CA SER A 244 -3.62 -2.27 16.63
C SER A 244 -4.96 -1.54 16.75
N SER A 245 -4.98 -0.22 16.54
CA SER A 245 -6.22 0.57 16.58
C SER A 245 -7.23 0.19 15.49
N ALA A 246 -6.76 -0.25 14.32
CA ALA A 246 -7.64 -0.75 13.27
C ALA A 246 -8.24 -2.11 13.61
N HIS A 247 -7.47 -2.99 14.24
CA HIS A 247 -7.98 -4.25 14.78
C HIS A 247 -9.04 -4.00 15.86
N ASP A 248 -8.74 -3.14 16.84
CA ASP A 248 -9.68 -2.77 17.91
C ASP A 248 -10.99 -2.17 17.39
N ARG A 249 -10.93 -1.48 16.24
CA ARG A 249 -12.10 -0.93 15.55
C ARG A 249 -12.84 -1.95 14.69
N GLY A 250 -12.36 -3.19 14.59
CA GLY A 250 -12.97 -4.24 13.77
C GLY A 250 -12.73 -4.09 12.26
N LEU A 251 -11.68 -3.37 11.86
CA LEU A 251 -11.34 -3.20 10.44
C LEU A 251 -10.58 -4.42 9.87
N GLY A 252 -10.13 -5.35 10.70
CA GLY A 252 -9.44 -6.57 10.26
C GLY A 252 -8.74 -7.28 11.42
N GLU A 253 -8.02 -8.35 11.11
CA GLU A 253 -7.47 -9.28 12.09
C GLU A 253 -5.95 -9.13 12.24
N ILE A 254 -5.45 -9.04 13.49
CA ILE A 254 -4.01 -9.17 13.76
C ILE A 254 -3.64 -10.64 13.96
N ASP A 255 -4.45 -11.37 14.72
CA ASP A 255 -4.20 -12.77 15.10
C ASP A 255 -5.12 -13.72 14.34
N GLY A 256 -4.80 -15.01 14.36
CA GLY A 256 -5.60 -16.03 13.67
C GLY A 256 -5.56 -15.92 12.14
N VAL A 257 -4.51 -15.29 11.59
CA VAL A 257 -4.31 -15.13 10.15
C VAL A 257 -3.77 -16.43 9.55
N GLU A 258 -4.40 -16.90 8.48
CA GLU A 258 -3.88 -18.03 7.69
C GLU A 258 -2.80 -17.50 6.73
N VAL A 259 -1.55 -17.88 6.97
CA VAL A 259 -0.43 -17.53 6.10
C VAL A 259 -0.25 -18.60 5.03
N LEU A 260 -0.30 -18.19 3.76
CA LEU A 260 -0.16 -19.04 2.59
C LEU A 260 1.19 -18.81 1.91
N GLY A 261 1.84 -19.88 1.44
CA GLY A 261 3.15 -19.82 0.80
C GLY A 261 4.28 -20.05 1.78
N GLU A 262 5.15 -19.08 2.00
CA GLU A 262 6.31 -19.22 2.89
C GLU A 262 5.90 -19.19 4.37
N ARG A 263 6.61 -19.96 5.22
CA ARG A 263 6.44 -19.87 6.67
C ARG A 263 7.10 -18.59 7.18
N LEU A 264 6.48 -17.91 8.13
CA LEU A 264 7.01 -16.64 8.66
C LEU A 264 8.42 -16.79 9.22
N GLU A 265 8.70 -17.89 9.91
CA GLU A 265 10.03 -18.15 10.50
C GLU A 265 11.16 -18.23 9.47
N ASP A 266 10.86 -18.64 8.21
CA ASP A 266 11.85 -18.77 7.13
C ASP A 266 12.12 -17.43 6.43
N VAL A 267 11.25 -16.44 6.60
CA VAL A 267 11.32 -15.13 5.91
C VAL A 267 11.50 -13.94 6.86
N THR A 268 11.34 -14.14 8.16
CA THR A 268 11.48 -13.07 9.15
C THR A 268 12.93 -12.58 9.24
N ARG A 269 13.07 -11.27 9.23
CA ARG A 269 14.31 -10.56 9.48
C ARG A 269 14.02 -9.38 10.41
N VAL A 270 14.78 -9.24 11.49
CA VAL A 270 14.67 -8.06 12.34
C VAL A 270 15.27 -6.86 11.64
N PHE A 271 14.42 -5.91 11.25
CA PHE A 271 14.85 -4.67 10.61
C PHE A 271 15.46 -3.72 11.63
N GLU A 272 16.50 -3.00 11.20
CA GLU A 272 17.02 -1.89 11.98
C GLU A 272 15.90 -0.84 12.15
N ARG A 273 15.74 -0.37 13.40
CA ARG A 273 14.75 0.66 13.76
C ARG A 273 15.44 2.02 13.85
N PHE A 274 14.65 3.07 13.69
CA PHE A 274 15.10 4.44 13.95
C PHE A 274 15.07 4.75 15.47
#